data_7ad68dab230cf51a3d93eaf74d5c6d6c
#
_entry.id   7ad68dab230cf51a3d93eaf74d5c6d6c
#
_cell.length_a   1.000
_cell.length_b   1.000
_cell.length_c   1.000
_cell.angle_alpha   90.00
_cell.angle_beta   90.00
_cell.angle_gamma   90.00
#
_symmetry.space_group_name_H-M   'P 1'
#
loop_
_entity.id
_entity.type
_entity.pdbx_description
1 polymer ?
#
loop_
_entity_poly.entity_id
_entity_poly.type
_entity_poly.pdbx_seq_one_letter_code
_entity_poly.pdbx_strand_id
1 'polypeptide(L)'
;MTHASSEPANPRRAEILAAAAELFARRGYHGVSIGDLGRAVGLTGPALYRHFRGKEAVLAEMLLDISGRLLAEGARRAADPDPAAALDALLRGHIAFALDEPALITVHGRELDNVPEADRHRVRRLQRAYVEEWVGVLRRLRPGEPAGRTRAAVHACFGLLNSTPYSAAGLDRDEMAELLHAMALAALDRRGGASPM
;
A
#
# COMPACT_ATOMS: atom_id res chain seq x y z
N MET A 1 -7.52 9.27 -29.13
CA MET A 1 -6.20 8.80 -28.66
C MET A 1 -5.54 9.98 -27.96
N THR A 2 -5.76 10.10 -26.65
CA THR A 2 -5.21 11.21 -25.85
C THR A 2 -4.12 10.59 -24.98
N HIS A 3 -2.87 10.83 -25.37
CA HIS A 3 -1.70 10.51 -24.56
C HIS A 3 -1.78 11.31 -23.26
N ALA A 4 -2.03 10.64 -22.14
CA ALA A 4 -1.74 11.19 -20.82
C ALA A 4 -0.21 11.25 -20.69
N SER A 5 0.36 12.42 -20.96
CA SER A 5 1.75 12.73 -20.63
C SER A 5 1.90 12.65 -19.10
N SER A 6 2.61 11.64 -18.61
CA SER A 6 3.14 11.65 -17.25
C SER A 6 4.12 12.81 -17.17
N GLU A 7 3.71 13.90 -16.51
CA GLU A 7 4.66 14.93 -16.08
C GLU A 7 5.80 14.24 -15.30
N PRO A 8 7.06 14.62 -15.56
CA PRO A 8 8.18 14.09 -14.77
C PRO A 8 7.93 14.44 -13.31
N ALA A 9 7.96 13.41 -12.46
CA ALA A 9 7.73 13.56 -11.03
C ALA A 9 8.64 14.69 -10.50
N ASN A 10 8.06 15.76 -9.98
CA ASN A 10 8.82 16.88 -9.42
C ASN A 10 9.59 16.36 -8.19
N PRO A 11 10.95 16.26 -8.25
CA PRO A 11 11.73 15.64 -7.18
C PRO A 11 11.44 16.25 -5.81
N ARG A 12 11.13 17.57 -5.80
CA ARG A 12 10.83 18.30 -4.57
C ARG A 12 9.47 17.90 -3.97
N ARG A 13 8.48 17.57 -4.82
CA ARG A 13 7.20 17.03 -4.32
C ARG A 13 7.39 15.66 -3.70
N ALA A 14 8.17 14.79 -4.32
CA ALA A 14 8.47 13.46 -3.79
C ALA A 14 9.17 13.53 -2.43
N GLU A 15 10.15 14.43 -2.27
CA GLU A 15 10.83 14.67 -0.99
C GLU A 15 9.86 15.15 0.11
N ILE A 16 8.95 16.08 -0.22
CA ILE A 16 7.92 16.54 0.72
C ILE A 16 6.99 15.39 1.13
N LEU A 17 6.55 14.56 0.19
CA LEU A 17 5.67 13.42 0.47
C LEU A 17 6.38 12.38 1.36
N ALA A 18 7.65 12.08 1.11
CA ALA A 18 8.42 11.15 1.92
C ALA A 18 8.59 11.66 3.37
N ALA A 19 9.00 12.93 3.55
CA ALA A 19 9.10 13.54 4.87
C ALA A 19 7.75 13.61 5.61
N ALA A 20 6.66 13.85 4.86
CA ALA A 20 5.32 13.87 5.42
C ALA A 20 4.87 12.49 5.90
N ALA A 21 5.19 11.41 5.17
CA ALA A 21 4.89 10.05 5.57
C ALA A 21 5.48 9.73 6.94
N GLU A 22 6.76 10.05 7.13
CA GLU A 22 7.46 9.86 8.39
C GLU A 22 6.86 10.67 9.56
N LEU A 23 6.51 11.93 9.30
CA LEU A 23 5.92 12.79 10.33
C LEU A 23 4.51 12.33 10.71
N PHE A 24 3.65 12.02 9.73
CA PHE A 24 2.29 11.55 9.98
C PHE A 24 2.29 10.18 10.68
N ALA A 25 3.18 9.27 10.28
CA ALA A 25 3.30 7.96 10.93
C ALA A 25 3.65 8.08 12.41
N ARG A 26 4.58 9.00 12.76
CA ARG A 26 5.05 9.18 14.14
C ARG A 26 4.13 10.01 15.03
N ARG A 27 3.52 11.08 14.50
CA ARG A 27 2.79 12.08 15.28
C ARG A 27 1.29 12.12 15.02
N GLY A 28 0.82 11.32 14.06
CA GLY A 28 -0.54 11.42 13.53
C GLY A 28 -0.75 12.68 12.68
N TYR A 29 -1.79 12.69 11.88
CA TYR A 29 -2.12 13.82 11.01
C TYR A 29 -2.32 15.13 11.79
N HIS A 30 -3.06 15.08 12.90
CA HIS A 30 -3.37 16.27 13.70
C HIS A 30 -2.15 16.83 14.44
N GLY A 31 -1.17 15.98 14.78
CA GLY A 31 0.07 16.37 15.46
C GLY A 31 1.12 17.02 14.56
N VAL A 32 0.85 17.20 13.26
CA VAL A 32 1.79 17.76 12.29
C VAL A 32 1.21 19.04 11.69
N SER A 33 1.98 20.12 11.71
CA SER A 33 1.65 21.40 11.06
C SER A 33 2.32 21.49 9.67
N ILE A 34 1.81 22.42 8.85
CA ILE A 34 2.46 22.73 7.55
C ILE A 34 3.89 23.28 7.74
N GLY A 35 4.13 23.97 8.85
CA GLY A 35 5.47 24.44 9.23
C GLY A 35 6.42 23.30 9.58
N ASP A 36 5.91 22.21 10.20
CA ASP A 36 6.72 21.00 10.49
C ASP A 36 7.14 20.30 9.20
N LEU A 37 6.21 20.18 8.23
CA LEU A 37 6.49 19.63 6.91
C LEU A 37 7.55 20.46 6.18
N GLY A 38 7.42 21.79 6.20
CA GLY A 38 8.42 22.67 5.60
C GLY A 38 9.79 22.49 6.23
N ARG A 39 9.88 22.53 7.56
CA ARG A 39 11.16 22.34 8.29
C ARG A 39 11.84 21.01 7.96
N ALA A 40 11.06 19.93 7.84
CA ALA A 40 11.61 18.60 7.54
C ALA A 40 12.36 18.53 6.21
N VAL A 41 12.00 19.40 5.26
CA VAL A 41 12.64 19.45 3.92
C VAL A 41 13.38 20.76 3.67
N GLY A 42 13.71 21.53 4.73
CA GLY A 42 14.44 22.80 4.59
C GLY A 42 13.67 23.91 3.87
N LEU A 43 12.33 23.90 3.92
CA LEU A 43 11.46 24.92 3.35
C LEU A 43 10.82 25.77 4.45
N THR A 44 10.55 27.05 4.13
CA THR A 44 9.64 27.86 4.95
C THR A 44 8.18 27.44 4.70
N GLY A 45 7.29 27.70 5.69
CA GLY A 45 5.85 27.47 5.50
C GLY A 45 5.30 28.07 4.21
N PRO A 46 5.52 29.39 3.92
CA PRO A 46 5.12 29.99 2.65
C PRO A 46 5.69 29.33 1.40
N ALA A 47 6.90 28.78 1.47
CA ALA A 47 7.51 28.06 0.34
C ALA A 47 6.80 26.72 0.08
N LEU A 48 6.33 26.04 1.14
CA LEU A 48 5.58 24.79 1.01
C LEU A 48 4.23 25.00 0.31
N TYR A 49 3.56 26.12 0.55
CA TYR A 49 2.28 26.46 -0.11
C TYR A 49 2.40 26.59 -1.64
N ARG A 50 3.59 26.79 -2.19
CA ARG A 50 3.81 26.74 -3.66
C ARG A 50 3.72 25.33 -4.23
N HIS A 51 3.91 24.32 -3.39
CA HIS A 51 3.84 22.90 -3.77
C HIS A 51 2.49 22.28 -3.42
N PHE A 52 1.93 22.61 -2.26
CA PHE A 52 0.69 22.02 -1.74
C PHE A 52 -0.21 23.09 -1.11
N ARG A 53 -1.50 23.02 -1.37
CA ARG A 53 -2.50 23.97 -0.83
C ARG A 53 -2.70 23.87 0.70
N GLY A 54 -2.19 22.81 1.33
CA GLY A 54 -2.30 22.51 2.76
C GLY A 54 -1.88 21.09 3.05
N LYS A 55 -1.90 20.71 4.33
CA LYS A 55 -1.50 19.36 4.73
C LYS A 55 -2.50 18.28 4.31
N GLU A 56 -3.79 18.64 4.13
CA GLU A 56 -4.80 17.76 3.54
C GLU A 56 -4.41 17.35 2.12
N ALA A 57 -3.92 18.30 1.32
CA ALA A 57 -3.47 18.04 -0.05
C ALA A 57 -2.21 17.15 -0.08
N VAL A 58 -1.30 17.32 0.89
CA VAL A 58 -0.14 16.45 1.05
C VAL A 58 -0.57 15.01 1.36
N LEU A 59 -1.47 14.84 2.33
CA LEU A 59 -1.97 13.52 2.71
C LEU A 59 -2.75 12.87 1.57
N ALA A 60 -3.63 13.61 0.90
CA ALA A 60 -4.42 13.09 -0.22
C ALA A 60 -3.52 12.62 -1.36
N GLU A 61 -2.54 13.43 -1.78
CA GLU A 61 -1.61 13.07 -2.85
C GLU A 61 -0.76 11.87 -2.47
N MET A 62 -0.24 11.81 -1.24
CA MET A 62 0.51 10.66 -0.73
C MET A 62 -0.29 9.36 -0.83
N LEU A 63 -1.54 9.35 -0.36
CA LEU A 63 -2.37 8.14 -0.39
C LEU A 63 -2.84 7.78 -1.80
N LEU A 64 -3.05 8.76 -2.68
CA LEU A 64 -3.36 8.52 -4.09
C LEU A 64 -2.16 7.94 -4.83
N ASP A 65 -0.97 8.50 -4.63
CA ASP A 65 0.27 8.03 -5.26
C ASP A 65 0.56 6.58 -4.89
N ILE A 66 0.62 6.28 -3.59
CA ILE A 66 0.93 4.91 -3.16
C ILE A 66 -0.14 3.90 -3.60
N SER A 67 -1.43 4.27 -3.53
CA SER A 67 -2.51 3.39 -3.98
C SER A 67 -2.45 3.14 -5.49
N GLY A 68 -2.08 4.16 -6.26
CA GLY A 68 -1.87 4.06 -7.71
C GLY A 68 -0.66 3.20 -8.06
N ARG A 69 0.47 3.38 -7.38
CA ARG A 69 1.69 2.56 -7.57
C ARG A 69 1.41 1.08 -7.26
N LEU A 70 0.79 0.79 -6.12
CA LEU A 70 0.45 -0.58 -5.72
C LEU A 70 -0.49 -1.24 -6.73
N LEU A 71 -1.51 -0.52 -7.22
CA LEU A 71 -2.41 -1.05 -8.24
C LEU A 71 -1.68 -1.33 -9.55
N ALA A 72 -0.90 -0.38 -10.07
CA ALA A 72 -0.19 -0.54 -11.34
C ALA A 72 0.81 -1.70 -11.29
N GLU A 73 1.60 -1.79 -10.21
CA GLU A 73 2.54 -2.86 -9.98
C GLU A 73 1.83 -4.21 -9.79
N GLY A 74 0.73 -4.22 -9.03
CA GLY A 74 -0.09 -5.41 -8.78
C GLY A 74 -0.71 -5.94 -10.07
N ALA A 75 -1.32 -5.09 -10.88
CA ALA A 75 -1.90 -5.48 -12.17
C ALA A 75 -0.85 -6.09 -13.11
N ARG A 76 0.35 -5.50 -13.16
CA ARG A 76 1.46 -6.04 -13.96
C ARG A 76 1.86 -7.45 -13.49
N ARG A 77 1.99 -7.68 -12.18
CA ARG A 77 2.35 -8.99 -11.61
C ARG A 77 1.23 -10.01 -11.77
N ALA A 78 -0.02 -9.60 -11.58
CA ALA A 78 -1.20 -10.44 -11.74
C ALA A 78 -1.43 -10.93 -13.18
N ALA A 79 -0.86 -10.23 -14.17
CA ALA A 79 -0.97 -10.58 -15.58
C ALA A 79 -0.15 -11.80 -16.01
N ASP A 80 0.73 -12.33 -15.12
CA ASP A 80 1.46 -13.57 -15.43
C ASP A 80 0.48 -14.71 -15.75
N PRO A 81 0.67 -15.43 -16.86
CA PRO A 81 -0.20 -16.55 -17.24
C PRO A 81 -0.17 -17.71 -16.23
N ASP A 82 0.96 -17.94 -15.56
CA ASP A 82 1.03 -18.87 -14.43
C ASP A 82 0.51 -18.19 -13.14
N PRO A 83 -0.63 -18.62 -12.61
CA PRO A 83 -1.19 -18.01 -11.41
C PRO A 83 -0.34 -18.26 -10.15
N ALA A 84 0.50 -19.28 -10.10
CA ALA A 84 1.40 -19.51 -8.97
C ALA A 84 2.56 -18.52 -8.99
N ALA A 85 3.15 -18.26 -10.17
CA ALA A 85 4.16 -17.23 -10.36
C ALA A 85 3.58 -15.83 -10.11
N ALA A 86 2.35 -15.56 -10.58
CA ALA A 86 1.64 -14.31 -10.31
C ALA A 86 1.47 -14.05 -8.80
N LEU A 87 1.05 -15.08 -8.04
CA LEU A 87 0.87 -14.97 -6.60
C LEU A 87 2.21 -14.72 -5.88
N ASP A 88 3.26 -15.46 -6.22
CA ASP A 88 4.60 -15.25 -5.66
C ASP A 88 5.08 -13.82 -5.92
N ALA A 89 4.94 -13.32 -7.15
CA ALA A 89 5.33 -11.97 -7.53
C ALA A 89 4.52 -10.88 -6.78
N LEU A 90 3.22 -11.10 -6.58
CA LEU A 90 2.36 -10.20 -5.79
C LEU A 90 2.81 -10.16 -4.32
N LEU A 91 3.06 -11.33 -3.72
CA LEU A 91 3.54 -11.43 -2.34
C LEU A 91 4.87 -10.70 -2.16
N ARG A 92 5.89 -11.02 -2.97
CA ARG A 92 7.21 -10.37 -2.90
C ARG A 92 7.11 -8.87 -3.11
N GLY A 93 6.30 -8.43 -4.05
CA GLY A 93 6.12 -7.01 -4.32
C GLY A 93 5.47 -6.25 -3.17
N HIS A 94 4.44 -6.81 -2.54
CA HIS A 94 3.80 -6.16 -1.39
C HIS A 94 4.67 -6.20 -0.13
N ILE A 95 5.39 -7.31 0.09
CA ILE A 95 6.36 -7.44 1.20
C ILE A 95 7.47 -6.39 1.07
N ALA A 96 8.05 -6.24 -0.12
CA ALA A 96 9.06 -5.21 -0.36
C ALA A 96 8.52 -3.81 0.00
N PHE A 97 7.33 -3.45 -0.49
CA PHE A 97 6.67 -2.20 -0.11
C PHE A 97 6.48 -2.07 1.41
N ALA A 98 5.98 -3.11 2.07
CA ALA A 98 5.69 -3.07 3.50
C ALA A 98 6.96 -2.94 4.37
N LEU A 99 8.09 -3.47 3.92
CA LEU A 99 9.37 -3.38 4.62
C LEU A 99 10.12 -2.08 4.29
N ASP A 100 10.06 -1.61 3.06
CA ASP A 100 10.80 -0.44 2.60
C ASP A 100 10.08 0.89 2.91
N GLU A 101 8.74 0.89 3.01
CA GLU A 101 7.92 2.07 3.23
C GLU A 101 6.94 1.91 4.43
N PRO A 102 7.40 1.46 5.63
CA PRO A 102 6.51 1.14 6.77
C PRO A 102 5.72 2.35 7.29
N ALA A 103 6.24 3.56 7.11
CA ALA A 103 5.52 4.79 7.42
C ALA A 103 4.23 4.93 6.60
N LEU A 104 4.27 4.56 5.30
CA LEU A 104 3.10 4.61 4.43
C LEU A 104 2.04 3.57 4.82
N ILE A 105 2.45 2.38 5.28
CA ILE A 105 1.52 1.38 5.86
C ILE A 105 0.76 1.99 7.03
N THR A 106 1.49 2.64 7.95
CA THR A 106 0.90 3.28 9.13
C THR A 106 -0.09 4.39 8.75
N VAL A 107 0.34 5.31 7.88
CA VAL A 107 -0.50 6.43 7.42
C VAL A 107 -1.74 5.94 6.68
N HIS A 108 -1.58 4.98 5.79
CA HIS A 108 -2.67 4.40 5.02
C HIS A 108 -3.74 3.73 5.91
N GLY A 109 -3.31 3.07 6.99
CA GLY A 109 -4.21 2.40 7.93
C GLY A 109 -4.94 3.34 8.89
N ARG A 110 -4.38 4.54 9.17
CA ARG A 110 -4.86 5.41 10.24
C ARG A 110 -5.47 6.73 9.76
N GLU A 111 -4.97 7.28 8.66
CA GLU A 111 -5.21 8.68 8.35
C GLU A 111 -6.18 8.91 7.18
N LEU A 112 -6.75 7.85 6.62
CA LEU A 112 -7.65 7.95 5.45
C LEU A 112 -8.89 8.84 5.71
N ASP A 113 -9.39 8.88 6.94
CA ASP A 113 -10.56 9.70 7.28
C ASP A 113 -10.24 11.20 7.36
N ASN A 114 -8.95 11.58 7.42
CA ASN A 114 -8.48 12.96 7.35
C ASN A 114 -8.34 13.48 5.90
N VAL A 115 -8.55 12.62 4.90
CA VAL A 115 -8.51 13.00 3.47
C VAL A 115 -9.85 13.59 3.05
N PRO A 116 -9.87 14.66 2.22
CA PRO A 116 -11.09 15.19 1.64
C PRO A 116 -11.92 14.10 0.95
N GLU A 117 -13.25 14.20 1.07
CA GLU A 117 -14.17 13.11 0.67
C GLU A 117 -13.96 12.65 -0.78
N ALA A 118 -13.80 13.57 -1.72
CA ALA A 118 -13.59 13.25 -3.13
C ALA A 118 -12.31 12.41 -3.34
N ASP A 119 -11.20 12.78 -2.69
CA ASP A 119 -9.94 12.05 -2.78
C ASP A 119 -10.00 10.73 -2.00
N ARG A 120 -10.66 10.71 -0.85
CA ARG A 120 -10.91 9.48 -0.08
C ARG A 120 -11.66 8.44 -0.92
N HIS A 121 -12.67 8.85 -1.69
CA HIS A 121 -13.37 7.96 -2.62
C HIS A 121 -12.45 7.43 -3.73
N ARG A 122 -11.53 8.25 -4.23
CA ARG A 122 -10.54 7.84 -5.23
C ARG A 122 -9.55 6.84 -4.65
N VAL A 123 -9.00 7.10 -3.46
CA VAL A 123 -8.10 6.17 -2.74
C VAL A 123 -8.79 4.82 -2.53
N ARG A 124 -10.00 4.80 -1.95
CA ARG A 124 -10.76 3.56 -1.72
C ARG A 124 -11.06 2.79 -3.01
N ARG A 125 -11.24 3.47 -4.13
CA ARG A 125 -11.42 2.82 -5.43
C ARG A 125 -10.15 2.12 -5.89
N LEU A 126 -8.99 2.78 -5.78
CA LEU A 126 -7.68 2.19 -6.11
C LEU A 126 -7.37 0.99 -5.21
N GLN A 127 -7.62 1.11 -3.91
CA GLN A 127 -7.44 0.02 -2.95
C GLN A 127 -8.29 -1.21 -3.30
N ARG A 128 -9.58 -0.99 -3.60
CA ARG A 128 -10.46 -2.09 -4.03
C ARG A 128 -9.98 -2.74 -5.31
N ALA A 129 -9.55 -1.95 -6.28
CA ALA A 129 -9.01 -2.49 -7.54
C ALA A 129 -7.75 -3.33 -7.29
N TYR A 130 -6.86 -2.89 -6.41
CA TYR A 130 -5.67 -3.68 -6.03
C TYR A 130 -6.04 -5.01 -5.36
N VAL A 131 -7.02 -5.01 -4.47
CA VAL A 131 -7.56 -6.26 -3.87
C VAL A 131 -8.12 -7.19 -4.97
N GLU A 132 -8.81 -6.65 -5.97
CA GLU A 132 -9.36 -7.47 -7.06
C GLU A 132 -8.28 -8.14 -7.92
N GLU A 133 -7.11 -7.53 -8.11
CA GLU A 133 -5.98 -8.19 -8.78
C GLU A 133 -5.58 -9.47 -8.04
N TRP A 134 -5.45 -9.42 -6.73
CA TRP A 134 -5.12 -10.58 -5.90
C TRP A 134 -6.23 -11.64 -5.92
N VAL A 135 -7.49 -11.22 -5.80
CA VAL A 135 -8.65 -12.10 -5.88
C VAL A 135 -8.69 -12.81 -7.23
N GLY A 136 -8.40 -12.09 -8.32
CA GLY A 136 -8.33 -12.65 -9.67
C GLY A 136 -7.29 -13.76 -9.79
N VAL A 137 -6.09 -13.56 -9.24
CA VAL A 137 -5.02 -14.58 -9.22
C VAL A 137 -5.44 -15.79 -8.40
N LEU A 138 -5.96 -15.59 -7.18
CA LEU A 138 -6.39 -16.70 -6.32
C LEU A 138 -7.55 -17.51 -6.93
N ARG A 139 -8.46 -16.87 -7.65
CA ARG A 139 -9.54 -17.58 -8.36
C ARG A 139 -9.03 -18.43 -9.51
N ARG A 140 -7.94 -18.05 -10.18
CA ARG A 140 -7.26 -18.91 -11.18
C ARG A 140 -6.61 -20.12 -10.52
N LEU A 141 -6.03 -19.95 -9.33
CA LEU A 141 -5.44 -21.05 -8.55
C LEU A 141 -6.48 -21.99 -7.94
N ARG A 142 -7.69 -21.47 -7.62
CA ARG A 142 -8.74 -22.18 -6.89
C ARG A 142 -10.12 -21.92 -7.49
N PRO A 143 -10.43 -22.47 -8.68
CA PRO A 143 -11.67 -22.16 -9.39
C PRO A 143 -12.95 -22.55 -8.62
N GLY A 144 -12.87 -23.48 -7.67
CA GLY A 144 -14.02 -23.95 -6.87
C GLY A 144 -14.22 -23.20 -5.55
N GLU A 145 -13.35 -22.24 -5.18
CA GLU A 145 -13.50 -21.56 -3.91
C GLU A 145 -14.55 -20.44 -3.97
N PRO A 146 -15.45 -20.32 -2.97
CA PRO A 146 -16.44 -19.24 -2.92
C PRO A 146 -15.77 -17.87 -2.93
N ALA A 147 -16.27 -16.93 -3.76
CA ALA A 147 -15.68 -15.60 -3.95
C ALA A 147 -15.52 -14.81 -2.63
N GLY A 148 -16.49 -14.94 -1.71
CA GLY A 148 -16.40 -14.30 -0.39
C GLY A 148 -15.25 -14.82 0.46
N ARG A 149 -14.96 -16.13 0.39
CA ARG A 149 -13.84 -16.75 1.10
C ARG A 149 -12.51 -16.30 0.52
N THR A 150 -12.38 -16.29 -0.81
CA THR A 150 -11.18 -15.80 -1.51
C THR A 150 -10.88 -14.36 -1.12
N ARG A 151 -11.89 -13.47 -1.12
CA ARG A 151 -11.72 -12.07 -0.74
C ARG A 151 -11.31 -11.92 0.73
N ALA A 152 -11.93 -12.67 1.64
CA ALA A 152 -11.56 -12.67 3.06
C ALA A 152 -10.11 -13.13 3.26
N ALA A 153 -9.65 -14.15 2.53
CA ALA A 153 -8.26 -14.62 2.59
C ALA A 153 -7.27 -13.53 2.12
N VAL A 154 -7.60 -12.80 1.05
CA VAL A 154 -6.77 -11.66 0.59
C VAL A 154 -6.69 -10.57 1.67
N HIS A 155 -7.81 -10.20 2.28
CA HIS A 155 -7.79 -9.20 3.36
C HIS A 155 -7.00 -9.66 4.58
N ALA A 156 -7.12 -10.93 4.98
CA ALA A 156 -6.32 -11.50 6.07
C ALA A 156 -4.82 -11.51 5.74
N CYS A 157 -4.47 -11.81 4.49
CA CYS A 157 -3.10 -11.74 4.00
C CYS A 157 -2.56 -10.30 4.08
N PHE A 158 -3.30 -9.29 3.65
CA PHE A 158 -2.90 -7.89 3.83
C PHE A 158 -2.73 -7.50 5.30
N GLY A 159 -3.59 -7.99 6.20
CA GLY A 159 -3.40 -7.79 7.64
C GLY A 159 -2.06 -8.34 8.14
N LEU A 160 -1.68 -9.55 7.68
CA LEU A 160 -0.39 -10.15 7.96
C LEU A 160 0.76 -9.30 7.39
N LEU A 161 0.73 -8.98 6.10
CA LEU A 161 1.81 -8.27 5.42
C LEU A 161 1.99 -6.83 5.93
N ASN A 162 0.91 -6.17 6.33
CA ASN A 162 0.92 -4.81 6.86
C ASN A 162 1.23 -4.74 8.37
N SER A 163 1.60 -5.86 9.00
CA SER A 163 2.01 -5.87 10.41
C SER A 163 3.44 -5.33 10.64
N THR A 164 4.21 -5.10 9.59
CA THR A 164 5.62 -4.72 9.61
C THR A 164 5.95 -3.53 10.52
N PRO A 165 5.15 -2.45 10.62
CA PRO A 165 5.45 -1.34 11.53
C PRO A 165 5.50 -1.75 13.01
N TYR A 166 4.95 -2.92 13.36
CA TYR A 166 4.80 -3.38 14.74
C TYR A 166 5.60 -4.67 15.03
N SER A 167 6.02 -5.41 14.01
CA SER A 167 6.56 -6.77 14.17
C SER A 167 8.01 -6.95 13.69
N ALA A 168 8.60 -5.94 13.04
CA ALA A 168 9.93 -6.03 12.43
C ALA A 168 11.09 -5.98 13.46
N ALA A 169 10.84 -5.94 14.76
CA ALA A 169 11.89 -5.88 15.77
C ALA A 169 12.66 -7.20 15.86
N GLY A 170 13.97 -7.18 15.60
CA GLY A 170 14.88 -8.28 15.88
C GLY A 170 15.25 -9.18 14.69
N LEU A 171 14.66 -8.98 13.53
CA LEU A 171 15.05 -9.63 12.28
C LEU A 171 15.63 -8.59 11.31
N ASP A 172 16.58 -9.01 10.49
CA ASP A 172 16.97 -8.18 9.36
C ASP A 172 15.86 -8.16 8.28
N ARG A 173 16.03 -7.27 7.28
CA ARG A 173 15.04 -7.05 6.23
C ARG A 173 14.72 -8.33 5.43
N ASP A 174 15.76 -9.09 5.09
CA ASP A 174 15.63 -10.26 4.22
C ASP A 174 15.06 -11.45 4.99
N GLU A 175 15.48 -11.64 6.24
CA GLU A 175 14.87 -12.63 7.16
C GLU A 175 13.38 -12.35 7.37
N MET A 176 13.00 -11.08 7.56
CA MET A 176 11.59 -10.71 7.70
C MET A 176 10.82 -10.90 6.40
N ALA A 177 11.41 -10.60 5.25
CA ALA A 177 10.79 -10.81 3.95
C ALA A 177 10.48 -12.30 3.71
N GLU A 178 11.44 -13.18 3.98
CA GLU A 178 11.24 -14.63 3.83
C GLU A 178 10.21 -15.19 4.83
N LEU A 179 10.21 -14.73 6.08
CA LEU A 179 9.21 -15.10 7.07
C LEU A 179 7.80 -14.71 6.63
N LEU A 180 7.60 -13.45 6.24
CA LEU A 180 6.30 -12.97 5.78
C LEU A 180 5.83 -13.68 4.53
N HIS A 181 6.73 -13.96 3.59
CA HIS A 181 6.44 -14.71 2.37
C HIS A 181 5.96 -16.12 2.69
N ALA A 182 6.71 -16.86 3.50
CA ALA A 182 6.37 -18.23 3.90
C ALA A 182 5.01 -18.28 4.62
N MET A 183 4.76 -17.37 5.57
CA MET A 183 3.50 -17.30 6.31
C MET A 183 2.31 -16.95 5.41
N ALA A 184 2.47 -15.94 4.54
CA ALA A 184 1.41 -15.52 3.63
C ALA A 184 1.08 -16.59 2.60
N LEU A 185 2.09 -17.23 2.03
CA LEU A 185 1.92 -18.35 1.11
C LEU A 185 1.18 -19.50 1.77
N ALA A 186 1.59 -19.93 2.97
CA ALA A 186 0.92 -20.98 3.74
C ALA A 186 -0.54 -20.61 4.09
N ALA A 187 -0.80 -19.35 4.45
CA ALA A 187 -2.15 -18.86 4.74
C ALA A 187 -3.06 -18.88 3.49
N LEU A 188 -2.50 -18.54 2.35
CA LEU A 188 -3.20 -18.55 1.08
C LEU A 188 -3.25 -19.93 0.42
N ASP A 189 -2.35 -20.87 0.72
CA ASP A 189 -2.32 -22.21 0.12
C ASP A 189 -3.23 -23.22 0.83
N ARG A 190 -3.90 -22.85 1.90
CA ARG A 190 -4.83 -23.75 2.61
C ARG A 190 -5.94 -24.19 1.67
N ARG A 191 -5.73 -25.32 1.00
CA ARG A 191 -6.81 -26.10 0.38
C ARG A 191 -7.82 -26.35 1.49
N GLY A 192 -9.08 -25.96 1.27
CA GLY A 192 -10.13 -26.22 2.23
C GLY A 192 -10.09 -27.71 2.60
N GLY A 193 -9.64 -28.00 3.79
CA GLY A 193 -9.72 -29.33 4.32
C GLY A 193 -11.20 -29.72 4.30
N ALA A 194 -11.58 -30.60 3.38
CA ALA A 194 -12.77 -31.39 3.55
C ALA A 194 -12.54 -32.14 4.85
N SER A 195 -13.16 -31.72 5.96
CA SER A 195 -13.33 -32.59 7.11
C SER A 195 -14.11 -33.80 6.60
N PRO A 196 -13.58 -34.99 6.69
CA PRO A 196 -14.41 -36.19 6.54
C PRO A 196 -15.40 -36.16 7.71
N MET A 197 -16.70 -36.14 7.38
CA MET A 197 -17.73 -36.57 8.34
C MET A 197 -17.63 -38.05 8.61
#